data_bcc198a418d0699d6c92b6fa130e75b4
#
_entry.id   bcc198a418d0699d6c92b6fa130e75b4
#
_cell.length_a   1.000
_cell.length_b   1.000
_cell.length_c   1.000
_cell.angle_alpha   90.00
_cell.angle_beta   90.00
_cell.angle_gamma   90.00
#
_symmetry.space_group_name_H-M   'P 1'
#
loop_
_entity.id
_entity.type
_entity.pdbx_description
1 polymer ?
#
loop_
_entity_poly.entity_id
_entity_poly.type
_entity_poly.pdbx_seq_one_letter_code
_entity_poly.pdbx_strand_id
1 'polypeptide(L)'
;MKLILKKSGGIFDIENLKNEINELEKRTFEADFWNTDNCQEILKNISAKKKLLEEYDKLNGIFEDVSTIIEFIEMGDNSFENELEQKSQDLKNEIDNFKTKLLLDEEYDTNNAILTINSGAGGTEACDWAEMLYRMYDRWANRHNFKVEVLDSLAGEEAGIKSITLNIKGNYAYGYLKGEKGVHRLVRISPFDSNARRHTSFAAVNVTPEIEDDVEIDIRPEDLKIDTYRASGAGGQHVNTTDSAVRITHIPTNTVVTCQNERSQLKNRETAMKILKSKLFELELEKREKEMAELKGTESKIEWGSQIRSYVFQPYKMVKDHRTKAEEGNVEKVMDGDIDLFINEYLKYAKS
;
A
#
# COMPACT_ATOMS: atom_id res chain seq x y z
N MET A 1 -16.05 -22.52 11.47
CA MET A 1 -16.02 -21.12 11.04
C MET A 1 -16.14 -20.12 12.20
N LYS A 2 -17.21 -20.05 12.97
CA LYS A 2 -17.32 -19.14 14.15
C LYS A 2 -16.14 -19.23 15.12
N LEU A 3 -15.53 -20.41 15.32
CA LEU A 3 -14.40 -20.62 16.22
C LEU A 3 -13.07 -20.11 15.65
N ILE A 4 -12.90 -20.16 14.31
CA ILE A 4 -11.70 -19.66 13.61
C ILE A 4 -11.68 -18.14 13.60
N LEU A 5 -12.84 -17.51 13.41
CA LEU A 5 -13.01 -16.05 13.49
C LEU A 5 -12.89 -15.52 14.92
N LYS A 6 -13.24 -16.34 15.95
CA LYS A 6 -13.02 -16.01 17.37
C LYS A 6 -11.55 -15.99 17.79
N LYS A 7 -10.67 -16.77 17.12
CA LYS A 7 -9.24 -16.86 17.46
C LYS A 7 -8.38 -15.74 16.87
N SER A 8 -8.92 -14.93 15.97
CA SER A 8 -8.20 -13.83 15.31
C SER A 8 -8.30 -12.47 16.02
N GLY A 9 -8.48 -12.46 17.35
CA GLY A 9 -8.32 -11.26 18.17
C GLY A 9 -9.50 -10.29 18.24
N GLY A 10 -10.58 -10.53 17.50
CA GLY A 10 -11.81 -9.74 17.57
C GLY A 10 -13.03 -10.64 17.30
N ILE A 11 -14.10 -10.43 18.02
CA ILE A 11 -15.37 -11.08 17.72
C ILE A 11 -15.93 -10.36 16.49
N PHE A 12 -15.75 -10.94 15.30
CA PHE A 12 -16.47 -10.48 14.12
C PHE A 12 -17.94 -10.87 14.31
N ASP A 13 -18.72 -9.89 14.70
CA ASP A 13 -20.15 -10.06 14.97
C ASP A 13 -20.96 -9.64 13.74
N ILE A 14 -21.41 -10.65 12.98
CA ILE A 14 -22.19 -10.46 11.76
C ILE A 14 -23.53 -9.82 12.07
N GLU A 15 -24.14 -10.14 13.21
CA GLU A 15 -25.43 -9.56 13.58
C GLU A 15 -25.26 -8.07 13.85
N ASN A 16 -24.19 -7.70 14.55
CA ASN A 16 -23.85 -6.30 14.75
C ASN A 16 -23.57 -5.57 13.44
N LEU A 17 -22.78 -6.17 12.55
CA LEU A 17 -22.50 -5.60 11.21
C LEU A 17 -23.78 -5.36 10.41
N LYS A 18 -24.72 -6.32 10.40
CA LYS A 18 -26.02 -6.17 9.74
C LYS A 18 -26.86 -5.06 10.37
N ASN A 19 -26.83 -4.94 11.70
CA ASN A 19 -27.53 -3.88 12.40
C ASN A 19 -26.94 -2.51 12.08
N GLU A 20 -25.62 -2.37 12.07
CA GLU A 20 -24.94 -1.13 11.69
C GLU A 20 -25.27 -0.70 10.25
N ILE A 21 -25.27 -1.65 9.30
CA ILE A 21 -25.68 -1.37 7.91
C ILE A 21 -27.12 -0.85 7.91
N ASN A 22 -28.05 -1.52 8.58
CA ASN A 22 -29.44 -1.11 8.63
C ASN A 22 -29.64 0.27 9.27
N GLU A 23 -28.89 0.59 10.33
CA GLU A 23 -28.94 1.92 10.95
C GLU A 23 -28.42 3.02 10.05
N LEU A 24 -27.29 2.78 9.37
CA LEU A 24 -26.74 3.72 8.41
C LEU A 24 -27.66 3.91 7.20
N GLU A 25 -28.28 2.83 6.69
CA GLU A 25 -29.28 2.92 5.62
C GLU A 25 -30.50 3.72 6.05
N LYS A 26 -31.01 3.55 7.27
CA LYS A 26 -32.12 4.37 7.77
C LYS A 26 -31.80 5.85 7.74
N ARG A 27 -30.56 6.23 8.08
CA ARG A 27 -30.11 7.63 8.00
C ARG A 27 -30.18 8.17 6.57
N THR A 28 -29.91 7.35 5.55
CA THR A 28 -29.99 7.81 4.14
C THR A 28 -31.40 8.17 3.68
N PHE A 29 -32.44 7.72 4.38
CA PHE A 29 -33.84 8.06 4.10
C PHE A 29 -34.34 9.35 4.82
N GLU A 30 -33.50 9.97 5.68
CA GLU A 30 -33.84 11.24 6.31
C GLU A 30 -33.86 12.38 5.28
N ALA A 31 -34.84 13.28 5.39
CA ALA A 31 -35.06 14.33 4.38
C ALA A 31 -33.84 15.25 4.17
N ASP A 32 -33.07 15.50 5.24
CA ASP A 32 -31.90 16.39 5.21
C ASP A 32 -30.58 15.67 4.96
N PHE A 33 -30.59 14.35 4.77
CA PHE A 33 -29.38 13.55 4.59
C PHE A 33 -28.46 14.08 3.48
N TRP A 34 -29.03 14.43 2.35
CA TRP A 34 -28.30 14.89 1.15
C TRP A 34 -27.71 16.28 1.30
N ASN A 35 -28.10 17.03 2.33
CA ASN A 35 -27.57 18.37 2.62
C ASN A 35 -26.52 18.34 3.75
N THR A 36 -26.19 17.16 4.30
CA THR A 36 -25.17 17.03 5.33
C THR A 36 -23.78 16.86 4.72
N ASP A 37 -22.78 17.49 5.30
CA ASP A 37 -21.39 17.44 4.83
C ASP A 37 -20.82 16.00 4.80
N ASN A 38 -21.38 15.08 5.60
CA ASN A 38 -20.91 13.71 5.75
C ASN A 38 -21.68 12.68 4.92
N CYS A 39 -22.54 13.08 3.99
CA CYS A 39 -23.39 12.13 3.24
C CYS A 39 -22.56 11.15 2.42
N GLN A 40 -21.49 11.60 1.76
CA GLN A 40 -20.60 10.76 0.95
C GLN A 40 -19.82 9.75 1.81
N GLU A 41 -19.34 10.17 2.97
CA GLU A 41 -18.64 9.33 3.93
C GLU A 41 -19.55 8.21 4.46
N ILE A 42 -20.81 8.53 4.80
CA ILE A 42 -21.80 7.54 5.24
C ILE A 42 -22.08 6.53 4.12
N LEU A 43 -22.26 6.98 2.87
CA LEU A 43 -22.48 6.09 1.72
C LEU A 43 -21.27 5.18 1.45
N LYS A 44 -20.05 5.73 1.55
CA LYS A 44 -18.81 4.97 1.42
C LYS A 44 -18.71 3.90 2.51
N ASN A 45 -19.06 4.25 3.75
CA ASN A 45 -19.07 3.33 4.90
C ASN A 45 -20.10 2.20 4.71
N ILE A 46 -21.34 2.52 4.28
CA ILE A 46 -22.35 1.52 3.93
C ILE A 46 -21.85 0.57 2.87
N SER A 47 -21.25 1.10 1.79
CA SER A 47 -20.72 0.30 0.69
C SER A 47 -19.60 -0.64 1.14
N ALA A 48 -18.67 -0.16 1.97
CA ALA A 48 -17.59 -0.97 2.53
C ALA A 48 -18.12 -2.09 3.43
N LYS A 49 -19.07 -1.78 4.32
CA LYS A 49 -19.69 -2.77 5.23
C LYS A 49 -20.51 -3.83 4.47
N LYS A 50 -21.25 -3.44 3.42
CA LYS A 50 -21.99 -4.38 2.56
C LYS A 50 -21.02 -5.32 1.84
N LYS A 51 -19.93 -4.79 1.30
CA LYS A 51 -18.92 -5.60 0.63
C LYS A 51 -18.27 -6.61 1.58
N LEU A 52 -18.00 -6.20 2.82
CA LEU A 52 -17.48 -7.11 3.84
C LEU A 52 -18.48 -8.22 4.17
N LEU A 53 -19.78 -7.91 4.21
CA LEU A 53 -20.85 -8.89 4.42
C LEU A 53 -20.95 -9.88 3.23
N GLU A 54 -20.88 -9.38 1.99
CA GLU A 54 -20.89 -10.22 0.78
C GLU A 54 -19.68 -11.18 0.76
N GLU A 55 -18.49 -10.71 1.14
CA GLU A 55 -17.30 -11.55 1.24
C GLU A 55 -17.43 -12.62 2.32
N TYR A 56 -18.06 -12.27 3.46
CA TYR A 56 -18.37 -13.26 4.48
C TYR A 56 -19.37 -14.31 3.98
N ASP A 57 -20.42 -13.89 3.30
CA ASP A 57 -21.44 -14.81 2.78
C ASP A 57 -20.83 -15.75 1.72
N LYS A 58 -19.92 -15.23 0.85
CA LYS A 58 -19.15 -16.04 -0.08
C LYS A 58 -18.27 -17.07 0.64
N LEU A 59 -17.57 -16.65 1.68
CA LEU A 59 -16.72 -17.52 2.50
C LEU A 59 -17.55 -18.63 3.18
N ASN A 60 -18.75 -18.26 3.68
CA ASN A 60 -19.67 -19.21 4.29
C ASN A 60 -20.18 -20.24 3.26
N GLY A 61 -20.46 -19.81 2.03
CA GLY A 61 -20.82 -20.74 0.94
C GLY A 61 -19.72 -21.77 0.66
N ILE A 62 -18.47 -21.34 0.54
CA ILE A 62 -17.33 -22.27 0.34
C ILE A 62 -17.21 -23.22 1.53
N PHE A 63 -17.43 -22.75 2.75
CA PHE A 63 -17.40 -23.60 3.94
C PHE A 63 -18.52 -24.66 3.93
N GLU A 64 -19.72 -24.29 3.50
CA GLU A 64 -20.86 -25.23 3.37
C GLU A 64 -20.58 -26.27 2.29
N ASP A 65 -19.99 -25.88 1.15
CA ASP A 65 -19.56 -26.81 0.11
C ASP A 65 -18.55 -27.83 0.65
N VAL A 66 -17.49 -27.36 1.34
CA VAL A 66 -16.48 -28.26 1.94
C VAL A 66 -17.12 -29.19 2.97
N SER A 67 -18.04 -28.69 3.78
CA SER A 67 -18.77 -29.51 4.78
C SER A 67 -19.59 -30.59 4.13
N THR A 68 -20.29 -30.28 3.03
CA THR A 68 -21.08 -31.25 2.26
C THR A 68 -20.21 -32.34 1.62
N ILE A 69 -19.04 -31.96 1.08
CA ILE A 69 -18.09 -32.95 0.51
C ILE A 69 -17.59 -33.90 1.61
N ILE A 70 -17.29 -33.39 2.80
CA ILE A 70 -16.87 -34.21 3.94
C ILE A 70 -17.97 -35.23 4.29
N GLU A 71 -19.24 -34.81 4.34
CA GLU A 71 -20.37 -35.71 4.61
C GLU A 71 -20.48 -36.85 3.57
N PHE A 72 -20.28 -36.54 2.26
CA PHE A 72 -20.30 -37.58 1.22
C PHE A 72 -19.15 -38.58 1.40
N ILE A 73 -17.95 -38.13 1.75
CA ILE A 73 -16.81 -39.02 2.00
C ILE A 73 -17.06 -39.89 3.24
N GLU A 74 -17.64 -39.32 4.31
CA GLU A 74 -18.03 -40.07 5.51
C GLU A 74 -19.10 -41.13 5.23
N MET A 75 -19.97 -40.90 4.22
CA MET A 75 -20.93 -41.92 3.72
C MET A 75 -20.28 -43.00 2.83
N GLY A 76 -18.99 -42.91 2.56
CA GLY A 76 -18.21 -43.92 1.82
C GLY A 76 -17.99 -43.61 0.34
N ASP A 77 -18.32 -42.40 -0.13
CA ASP A 77 -18.03 -41.95 -1.50
C ASP A 77 -16.70 -41.20 -1.58
N ASN A 78 -15.65 -41.94 -1.86
CA ASN A 78 -14.28 -41.41 -1.96
C ASN A 78 -13.98 -40.71 -3.30
N SER A 79 -14.96 -40.57 -4.19
CA SER A 79 -14.76 -39.92 -5.50
C SER A 79 -14.43 -38.42 -5.36
N PHE A 80 -14.76 -37.81 -4.22
CA PHE A 80 -14.59 -36.37 -3.93
C PHE A 80 -13.29 -36.04 -3.18
N GLU A 81 -12.38 -36.93 -2.90
CA GLU A 81 -11.16 -36.71 -2.14
C GLU A 81 -10.28 -35.59 -2.77
N ASN A 82 -10.07 -35.63 -4.08
CA ASN A 82 -9.29 -34.62 -4.79
C ASN A 82 -9.96 -33.22 -4.76
N GLU A 83 -11.29 -33.19 -4.86
CA GLU A 83 -12.06 -31.95 -4.78
C GLU A 83 -12.02 -31.35 -3.37
N LEU A 84 -12.06 -32.22 -2.33
CA LEU A 84 -11.91 -31.81 -0.94
C LEU A 84 -10.56 -31.11 -0.70
N GLU A 85 -9.47 -31.71 -1.19
CA GLU A 85 -8.14 -31.12 -1.03
C GLU A 85 -8.06 -29.72 -1.66
N GLN A 86 -8.53 -29.58 -2.89
CA GLN A 86 -8.53 -28.31 -3.60
C GLN A 86 -9.40 -27.27 -2.91
N LYS A 87 -10.68 -27.58 -2.60
CA LYS A 87 -11.61 -26.68 -1.95
C LYS A 87 -11.17 -26.33 -0.51
N SER A 88 -10.51 -27.24 0.19
CA SER A 88 -9.97 -26.97 1.53
C SER A 88 -8.83 -25.96 1.48
N GLN A 89 -7.97 -26.03 0.45
CA GLN A 89 -6.90 -25.07 0.25
C GLN A 89 -7.47 -23.70 -0.14
N ASP A 90 -8.47 -23.65 -1.01
CA ASP A 90 -9.17 -22.43 -1.41
C ASP A 90 -9.85 -21.76 -0.19
N LEU A 91 -10.55 -22.55 0.63
CA LEU A 91 -11.16 -22.08 1.86
C LEU A 91 -10.15 -21.47 2.82
N LYS A 92 -8.99 -22.12 2.99
CA LYS A 92 -7.92 -21.63 3.84
C LYS A 92 -7.40 -20.28 3.35
N ASN A 93 -7.14 -20.15 2.05
CA ASN A 93 -6.66 -18.91 1.44
C ASN A 93 -7.68 -17.79 1.62
N GLU A 94 -8.97 -18.05 1.38
CA GLU A 94 -10.03 -17.06 1.53
C GLU A 94 -10.24 -16.65 3.01
N ILE A 95 -10.10 -17.58 3.96
CA ILE A 95 -10.13 -17.26 5.40
C ILE A 95 -8.97 -16.33 5.77
N ASP A 96 -7.77 -16.60 5.28
CA ASP A 96 -6.60 -15.78 5.61
C ASP A 96 -6.70 -14.39 4.96
N ASN A 97 -7.21 -14.28 3.74
CA ASN A 97 -7.53 -13.01 3.09
C ASN A 97 -8.58 -12.22 3.88
N PHE A 98 -9.67 -12.88 4.30
CA PHE A 98 -10.72 -12.23 5.08
C PHE A 98 -10.22 -11.73 6.43
N LYS A 99 -9.40 -12.55 7.13
CA LYS A 99 -8.77 -12.13 8.40
C LYS A 99 -7.89 -10.89 8.21
N THR A 100 -7.13 -10.83 7.13
CA THR A 100 -6.28 -9.67 6.84
C THR A 100 -7.13 -8.42 6.65
N LYS A 101 -8.25 -8.52 5.93
CA LYS A 101 -9.19 -7.40 5.76
C LYS A 101 -9.81 -6.93 7.07
N LEU A 102 -10.06 -7.84 8.02
CA LEU A 102 -10.56 -7.46 9.35
C LEU A 102 -9.56 -6.65 10.18
N LEU A 103 -8.26 -6.70 9.82
CA LEU A 103 -7.22 -5.87 10.45
C LEU A 103 -7.15 -4.47 9.84
N LEU A 104 -7.82 -4.24 8.70
CA LEU A 104 -7.84 -2.99 7.95
C LEU A 104 -9.10 -2.19 8.33
N ASP A 105 -9.10 -1.59 9.52
CA ASP A 105 -10.23 -0.86 10.09
C ASP A 105 -9.96 0.64 10.32
N GLU A 106 -8.78 1.14 9.91
CA GLU A 106 -8.46 2.55 10.00
C GLU A 106 -9.16 3.35 8.89
N GLU A 107 -9.40 4.62 9.16
CA GLU A 107 -10.20 5.53 8.32
C GLU A 107 -9.79 5.54 6.84
N TYR A 108 -8.49 5.46 6.57
CA TYR A 108 -7.94 5.54 5.21
C TYR A 108 -7.54 4.20 4.61
N ASP A 109 -7.72 3.10 5.33
CA ASP A 109 -7.30 1.77 4.88
C ASP A 109 -7.94 1.36 3.55
N THR A 110 -9.17 1.80 3.27
CA THR A 110 -9.91 1.49 2.04
C THR A 110 -9.43 2.26 0.81
N ASN A 111 -8.58 3.29 0.99
CA ASN A 111 -8.17 4.17 -0.08
C ASN A 111 -7.14 3.52 -1.02
N ASN A 112 -6.99 4.13 -2.20
CA ASN A 112 -5.86 3.86 -3.08
C ASN A 112 -4.57 4.30 -2.41
N ALA A 113 -3.43 3.73 -2.84
CA ALA A 113 -2.12 4.06 -2.28
C ALA A 113 -1.26 4.87 -3.26
N ILE A 114 -0.65 5.94 -2.79
CA ILE A 114 0.45 6.61 -3.48
C ILE A 114 1.75 6.10 -2.86
N LEU A 115 2.50 5.31 -3.65
CA LEU A 115 3.76 4.71 -3.24
C LEU A 115 4.91 5.42 -3.94
N THR A 116 5.84 5.96 -3.15
CA THR A 116 7.04 6.64 -3.68
C THR A 116 8.28 5.86 -3.25
N ILE A 117 9.13 5.50 -4.20
CA ILE A 117 10.42 4.84 -3.96
C ILE A 117 11.53 5.82 -4.31
N ASN A 118 12.44 6.06 -3.39
CA ASN A 118 13.60 6.91 -3.61
C ASN A 118 14.88 6.09 -3.38
N SER A 119 15.81 6.17 -4.33
CA SER A 119 17.13 5.58 -4.13
C SER A 119 17.87 6.28 -2.99
N GLY A 120 18.50 5.50 -2.11
CA GLY A 120 19.33 6.04 -1.04
C GLY A 120 20.73 6.44 -1.51
N ALA A 121 21.61 6.75 -0.57
CA ALA A 121 23.03 6.95 -0.87
C ALA A 121 23.66 5.64 -1.36
N GLY A 122 24.26 5.63 -2.54
CA GLY A 122 24.89 4.44 -3.13
C GLY A 122 25.05 4.48 -4.66
N GLY A 123 24.76 5.62 -5.30
CA GLY A 123 24.95 5.77 -6.74
C GLY A 123 24.12 4.79 -7.57
N THR A 124 24.69 4.26 -8.63
CA THR A 124 24.04 3.35 -9.60
C THR A 124 23.42 2.12 -8.94
N GLU A 125 24.07 1.53 -7.91
CA GLU A 125 23.57 0.36 -7.19
C GLU A 125 22.28 0.67 -6.42
N ALA A 126 22.16 1.84 -5.82
CA ALA A 126 20.93 2.24 -5.11
C ALA A 126 19.79 2.55 -6.10
N CYS A 127 20.09 3.08 -7.28
CA CYS A 127 19.11 3.30 -8.34
C CYS A 127 18.59 1.97 -8.91
N ASP A 128 19.45 0.97 -9.11
CA ASP A 128 19.05 -0.37 -9.51
C ASP A 128 18.21 -1.05 -8.43
N TRP A 129 18.55 -0.86 -7.15
CA TRP A 129 17.75 -1.36 -6.03
C TRP A 129 16.35 -0.76 -6.02
N ALA A 130 16.21 0.55 -6.23
CA ALA A 130 14.90 1.20 -6.31
C ALA A 130 14.06 0.65 -7.47
N GLU A 131 14.66 0.36 -8.62
CA GLU A 131 13.99 -0.29 -9.75
C GLU A 131 13.56 -1.73 -9.43
N MET A 132 14.40 -2.49 -8.72
CA MET A 132 14.03 -3.83 -8.25
C MET A 132 12.82 -3.80 -7.32
N LEU A 133 12.77 -2.85 -6.38
CA LEU A 133 11.61 -2.66 -5.50
C LEU A 133 10.36 -2.26 -6.28
N TYR A 134 10.49 -1.35 -7.25
CA TYR A 134 9.39 -0.99 -8.13
C TYR A 134 8.79 -2.23 -8.80
N ARG A 135 9.62 -3.07 -9.42
CA ARG A 135 9.16 -4.31 -10.06
C ARG A 135 8.51 -5.28 -9.07
N MET A 136 9.01 -5.35 -7.86
CA MET A 136 8.41 -6.18 -6.79
C MET A 136 7.01 -5.71 -6.44
N TYR A 137 6.81 -4.40 -6.20
CA TYR A 137 5.49 -3.86 -5.87
C TYR A 137 4.52 -3.88 -7.04
N ASP A 138 4.99 -3.64 -8.26
CA ASP A 138 4.16 -3.75 -9.47
C ASP A 138 3.62 -5.17 -9.65
N ARG A 139 4.48 -6.19 -9.49
CA ARG A 139 4.07 -7.60 -9.57
C ARG A 139 3.12 -7.98 -8.46
N TRP A 140 3.35 -7.51 -7.24
CA TRP A 140 2.44 -7.73 -6.12
C TRP A 140 1.07 -7.12 -6.41
N ALA A 141 1.02 -5.88 -6.86
CA ALA A 141 -0.22 -5.19 -7.20
C ALA A 141 -1.00 -5.91 -8.31
N ASN A 142 -0.30 -6.35 -9.35
CA ASN A 142 -0.92 -7.13 -10.44
C ASN A 142 -1.50 -8.46 -9.96
N ARG A 143 -0.85 -9.17 -9.03
CA ARG A 143 -1.38 -10.42 -8.43
C ARG A 143 -2.65 -10.18 -7.63
N HIS A 144 -2.78 -8.99 -7.01
CA HIS A 144 -3.96 -8.59 -6.25
C HIS A 144 -5.02 -7.89 -7.10
N ASN A 145 -4.87 -7.89 -8.43
CA ASN A 145 -5.75 -7.20 -9.39
C ASN A 145 -5.88 -5.69 -9.11
N PHE A 146 -4.84 -5.07 -8.55
CA PHE A 146 -4.75 -3.63 -8.43
C PHE A 146 -4.23 -3.01 -9.73
N LYS A 147 -4.74 -1.83 -10.07
CA LYS A 147 -4.25 -1.08 -11.21
C LYS A 147 -3.10 -0.18 -10.77
N VAL A 148 -1.94 -0.32 -11.42
CA VAL A 148 -0.78 0.53 -11.18
C VAL A 148 -0.69 1.61 -12.25
N GLU A 149 -0.53 2.86 -11.81
CA GLU A 149 -0.33 4.03 -12.67
C GLU A 149 0.93 4.77 -12.22
N VAL A 150 1.86 4.97 -13.13
CA VAL A 150 3.08 5.74 -12.84
C VAL A 150 2.75 7.22 -12.90
N LEU A 151 2.83 7.91 -11.77
CA LEU A 151 2.58 9.36 -11.69
C LEU A 151 3.82 10.18 -12.03
N ASP A 152 4.99 9.75 -11.56
CA ASP A 152 6.27 10.38 -11.83
C ASP A 152 7.40 9.36 -11.82
N SER A 153 8.43 9.58 -12.64
CA SER A 153 9.61 8.72 -12.68
C SER A 153 10.84 9.50 -13.11
N LEU A 154 11.90 9.38 -12.32
CA LEU A 154 13.21 9.94 -12.60
C LEU A 154 14.23 8.80 -12.71
N ALA A 155 14.77 8.61 -13.92
CA ALA A 155 15.78 7.59 -14.17
C ALA A 155 17.10 7.90 -13.43
N GLY A 156 17.87 6.86 -13.10
CA GLY A 156 19.25 6.99 -12.68
C GLY A 156 20.15 7.46 -13.83
N GLU A 157 21.33 7.98 -13.51
CA GLU A 157 22.24 8.50 -14.52
C GLU A 157 22.83 7.40 -15.42
N GLU A 158 23.16 6.24 -14.86
CA GLU A 158 23.76 5.11 -15.59
C GLU A 158 22.80 3.92 -15.69
N ALA A 159 22.06 3.61 -14.61
CA ALA A 159 21.10 2.51 -14.56
C ALA A 159 20.06 2.74 -13.45
N GLY A 160 18.95 2.02 -13.53
CA GLY A 160 17.92 2.00 -12.53
C GLY A 160 17.10 3.28 -12.43
N ILE A 161 16.43 3.47 -11.30
CA ILE A 161 15.50 4.56 -11.04
C ILE A 161 15.96 5.35 -9.81
N LYS A 162 16.08 6.67 -9.95
CA LYS A 162 16.42 7.56 -8.84
C LYS A 162 15.22 7.83 -7.93
N SER A 163 14.06 8.03 -8.52
CA SER A 163 12.79 8.20 -7.81
C SER A 163 11.64 7.74 -8.70
N ILE A 164 10.64 7.10 -8.12
CA ILE A 164 9.40 6.75 -8.81
C ILE A 164 8.22 6.92 -7.86
N THR A 165 7.13 7.48 -8.38
CA THR A 165 5.86 7.62 -7.67
C THR A 165 4.77 6.89 -8.43
N LEU A 166 4.09 5.97 -7.75
CA LEU A 166 3.03 5.12 -8.30
C LEU A 166 1.72 5.45 -7.62
N ASN A 167 0.63 5.42 -8.37
CA ASN A 167 -0.71 5.31 -7.81
C ASN A 167 -1.19 3.87 -7.97
N ILE A 168 -1.40 3.18 -6.86
CA ILE A 168 -1.89 1.81 -6.81
C ILE A 168 -3.36 1.87 -6.45
N LYS A 169 -4.21 1.64 -7.46
CA LYS A 169 -5.67 1.79 -7.38
C LYS A 169 -6.32 0.45 -7.08
N GLY A 170 -7.06 0.40 -6.01
CA GLY A 170 -7.84 -0.75 -5.59
C GLY A 170 -8.29 -0.64 -4.14
N ASN A 171 -9.31 -1.40 -3.80
CA ASN A 171 -9.87 -1.37 -2.47
C ASN A 171 -8.87 -1.91 -1.43
N TYR A 172 -8.61 -1.14 -0.39
CA TYR A 172 -7.61 -1.41 0.66
C TYR A 172 -6.14 -1.35 0.19
N ALA A 173 -5.83 -0.78 -0.97
CA ALA A 173 -4.46 -0.71 -1.45
C ALA A 173 -3.53 0.00 -0.45
N TYR A 174 -3.97 1.11 0.15
CA TYR A 174 -3.23 1.81 1.19
C TYR A 174 -3.11 0.95 2.46
N GLY A 175 -4.20 0.36 2.92
CA GLY A 175 -4.20 -0.46 4.13
C GLY A 175 -3.20 -1.61 4.08
N TYR A 176 -3.09 -2.30 2.94
CA TYR A 176 -2.09 -3.34 2.74
C TYR A 176 -0.66 -2.78 2.72
N LEU A 177 -0.45 -1.66 2.04
CA LEU A 177 0.90 -1.13 1.77
C LEU A 177 1.43 -0.19 2.84
N LYS A 178 0.61 0.35 3.76
CA LYS A 178 1.05 1.30 4.81
C LYS A 178 2.23 0.77 5.62
N GLY A 179 2.29 -0.55 5.83
CA GLY A 179 3.39 -1.22 6.50
C GLY A 179 4.71 -1.29 5.72
N GLU A 180 4.69 -0.99 4.43
CA GLU A 180 5.90 -1.01 3.59
C GLU A 180 6.69 0.31 3.67
N LYS A 181 6.14 1.33 4.35
CA LYS A 181 6.82 2.60 4.59
C LYS A 181 8.08 2.39 5.43
N GLY A 182 9.24 2.83 4.91
CA GLY A 182 10.52 2.80 5.60
C GLY A 182 11.71 2.51 4.69
N VAL A 183 12.83 2.14 5.29
CA VAL A 183 14.08 1.89 4.58
C VAL A 183 14.25 0.40 4.30
N HIS A 184 14.44 0.07 3.03
CA HIS A 184 14.69 -1.28 2.52
C HIS A 184 16.18 -1.44 2.19
N ARG A 185 16.83 -2.42 2.80
CA ARG A 185 18.26 -2.69 2.66
C ARG A 185 18.50 -3.88 1.75
N LEU A 186 19.30 -3.68 0.71
CA LEU A 186 19.82 -4.73 -0.15
C LEU A 186 21.25 -5.11 0.26
N VAL A 187 21.56 -6.41 0.26
CA VAL A 187 22.92 -6.94 0.37
C VAL A 187 23.14 -7.96 -0.73
N ARG A 188 23.96 -7.63 -1.71
CA ARG A 188 24.31 -8.52 -2.84
C ARG A 188 25.72 -8.28 -3.38
N ILE A 189 26.19 -9.18 -4.23
CA ILE A 189 27.34 -8.91 -5.07
C ILE A 189 26.87 -7.96 -6.18
N SER A 190 27.51 -6.79 -6.30
CA SER A 190 27.11 -5.77 -7.27
C SER A 190 27.41 -6.19 -8.70
N PRO A 191 26.44 -6.13 -9.63
CA PRO A 191 26.71 -6.34 -11.05
C PRO A 191 27.50 -5.19 -11.69
N PHE A 192 27.61 -4.05 -11.01
CA PHE A 192 28.33 -2.86 -11.47
C PHE A 192 29.77 -2.80 -10.96
N ASP A 193 30.17 -3.66 -10.01
CA ASP A 193 31.54 -3.74 -9.50
C ASP A 193 32.33 -4.84 -10.21
N SER A 194 33.32 -4.46 -10.99
CA SER A 194 34.21 -5.38 -11.71
C SER A 194 34.97 -6.35 -10.78
N ASN A 195 35.11 -6.01 -9.48
CA ASN A 195 35.75 -6.86 -8.49
C ASN A 195 34.78 -7.83 -7.81
N ALA A 196 33.50 -7.86 -8.22
CA ALA A 196 32.48 -8.73 -7.66
C ALA A 196 32.38 -8.65 -6.12
N ARG A 197 32.57 -7.49 -5.53
CA ARG A 197 32.47 -7.27 -4.10
C ARG A 197 31.02 -7.20 -3.67
N ARG A 198 30.79 -7.57 -2.41
CA ARG A 198 29.48 -7.45 -1.78
C ARG A 198 29.22 -6.00 -1.37
N HIS A 199 28.12 -5.44 -1.86
CA HIS A 199 27.68 -4.10 -1.55
C HIS A 199 26.40 -4.11 -0.71
N THR A 200 26.19 -3.03 0.00
CA THR A 200 24.95 -2.75 0.73
C THR A 200 24.37 -1.45 0.17
N SER A 201 23.11 -1.52 -0.27
CA SER A 201 22.39 -0.37 -0.81
C SER A 201 21.08 -0.18 -0.09
N PHE A 202 20.59 1.03 -0.06
CA PHE A 202 19.37 1.42 0.60
C PHE A 202 18.42 2.11 -0.37
N ALA A 203 17.13 1.88 -0.19
CA ALA A 203 16.08 2.65 -0.83
C ALA A 203 15.00 2.95 0.20
N ALA A 204 14.43 4.13 0.15
CA ALA A 204 13.33 4.54 0.99
C ALA A 204 12.01 4.37 0.25
N VAL A 205 11.06 3.69 0.87
CA VAL A 205 9.69 3.56 0.40
C VAL A 205 8.81 4.44 1.29
N ASN A 206 7.99 5.28 0.67
CA ASN A 206 6.96 6.03 1.33
C ASN A 206 5.59 5.64 0.78
N VAL A 207 4.61 5.49 1.66
CA VAL A 207 3.24 5.12 1.29
C VAL A 207 2.29 6.10 1.94
N THR A 208 1.42 6.71 1.14
CA THR A 208 0.39 7.65 1.58
C THR A 208 -0.95 7.28 0.95
N PRO A 209 -2.07 7.54 1.62
CA PRO A 209 -3.37 7.33 0.99
C PRO A 209 -3.60 8.31 -0.15
N GLU A 210 -4.26 7.89 -1.23
CA GLU A 210 -4.84 8.81 -2.20
C GLU A 210 -6.09 9.42 -1.57
N ILE A 211 -6.10 10.74 -1.42
CA ILE A 211 -7.24 11.47 -0.89
C ILE A 211 -8.06 11.96 -2.07
N GLU A 212 -9.27 11.47 -2.20
CA GLU A 212 -10.28 12.05 -3.06
C GLU A 212 -10.82 13.31 -2.38
N ASP A 213 -11.08 14.35 -3.10
CA ASP A 213 -11.26 15.77 -2.79
C ASP A 213 -12.04 16.22 -1.52
N ASP A 214 -12.37 15.35 -0.57
CA ASP A 214 -13.25 15.64 0.56
C ASP A 214 -12.55 16.07 1.87
N VAL A 215 -11.23 16.01 1.94
CA VAL A 215 -10.51 16.66 3.05
C VAL A 215 -10.00 17.99 2.55
N GLU A 216 -10.66 19.09 2.94
CA GLU A 216 -10.21 20.45 2.70
C GLU A 216 -8.84 20.71 3.35
N ILE A 217 -7.78 20.21 2.69
CA ILE A 217 -6.49 20.85 2.91
C ILE A 217 -6.55 22.18 2.15
N ASP A 218 -6.77 23.25 2.86
CA ASP A 218 -6.78 24.60 2.30
C ASP A 218 -5.36 24.94 1.82
N ILE A 219 -5.09 24.61 0.56
CA ILE A 219 -3.84 24.98 -0.11
C ILE A 219 -4.08 26.32 -0.78
N ARG A 220 -3.65 27.38 -0.14
CA ARG A 220 -3.76 28.72 -0.72
C ARG A 220 -2.78 28.89 -1.87
N PRO A 221 -3.18 29.52 -2.98
CA PRO A 221 -2.28 29.76 -4.11
C PRO A 221 -1.01 30.53 -3.73
N GLU A 222 -1.09 31.42 -2.72
CA GLU A 222 0.03 32.21 -2.18
C GLU A 222 1.08 31.36 -1.45
N ASP A 223 0.68 30.18 -0.94
CA ASP A 223 1.58 29.25 -0.25
C ASP A 223 2.33 28.32 -1.21
N LEU A 224 2.06 28.45 -2.50
CA LEU A 224 2.67 27.63 -3.54
C LEU A 224 3.67 28.43 -4.37
N LYS A 225 4.89 27.91 -4.45
CA LYS A 225 5.86 28.31 -5.47
C LYS A 225 5.88 27.25 -6.57
N ILE A 226 5.49 27.66 -7.77
CA ILE A 226 5.43 26.77 -8.94
C ILE A 226 6.54 27.17 -9.90
N ASP A 227 7.51 26.30 -10.08
CA ASP A 227 8.60 26.46 -11.03
C ASP A 227 8.42 25.47 -12.19
N THR A 228 8.60 25.95 -13.41
CA THR A 228 8.63 25.09 -14.61
C THR A 228 10.05 24.95 -15.11
N TYR A 229 10.42 23.76 -15.58
CA TYR A 229 11.75 23.48 -16.08
C TYR A 229 11.71 22.43 -17.19
N ARG A 230 12.83 22.25 -17.86
CA ARG A 230 12.96 21.23 -18.92
C ARG A 230 13.11 19.87 -18.28
N ALA A 231 12.30 18.91 -18.74
CA ALA A 231 12.42 17.54 -18.29
C ALA A 231 13.80 16.98 -18.64
N SER A 232 14.45 16.34 -17.67
CA SER A 232 15.71 15.62 -17.89
C SER A 232 15.41 14.13 -18.09
N GLY A 233 15.73 13.59 -19.26
CA GLY A 233 15.55 12.16 -19.56
C GLY A 233 15.97 11.82 -20.98
N ALA A 234 16.14 10.53 -21.28
CA ALA A 234 16.40 10.01 -22.61
C ALA A 234 15.15 10.16 -23.49
N GLY A 235 15.00 11.29 -24.17
CA GLY A 235 13.89 11.60 -25.06
C GLY A 235 14.32 12.46 -26.24
N GLY A 236 13.58 12.37 -27.36
CA GLY A 236 13.87 13.10 -28.59
C GLY A 236 13.78 14.63 -28.46
N GLN A 237 14.03 15.37 -29.56
CA GLN A 237 14.14 16.84 -29.62
C GLN A 237 13.03 17.62 -28.88
N HIS A 238 11.84 17.05 -28.67
CA HIS A 238 10.70 17.70 -28.00
C HIS A 238 10.87 17.81 -26.48
N VAL A 239 11.57 16.85 -25.85
CA VAL A 239 11.79 16.84 -24.38
C VAL A 239 12.77 17.94 -23.97
N ASN A 240 13.69 18.28 -24.85
CA ASN A 240 14.75 19.27 -24.60
C ASN A 240 14.36 20.72 -24.95
N THR A 241 13.20 20.95 -25.55
CA THR A 241 12.78 22.29 -26.05
C THR A 241 11.61 22.88 -25.29
N THR A 242 10.84 22.09 -24.52
CA THR A 242 9.62 22.59 -23.85
C THR A 242 9.76 22.43 -22.33
N ASP A 243 9.48 23.50 -21.58
CA ASP A 243 9.45 23.51 -20.11
C ASP A 243 8.14 22.83 -19.60
N SER A 244 8.02 21.52 -19.82
CA SER A 244 6.84 20.74 -19.44
C SER A 244 6.90 20.18 -18.02
N ALA A 245 8.09 20.06 -17.44
CA ALA A 245 8.24 19.60 -16.06
C ALA A 245 7.83 20.68 -15.06
N VAL A 246 7.14 20.27 -14.02
CA VAL A 246 6.61 21.17 -12.98
C VAL A 246 7.19 20.77 -11.63
N ARG A 247 7.67 21.77 -10.89
CA ARG A 247 8.04 21.65 -9.48
C ARG A 247 7.12 22.55 -8.67
N ILE A 248 6.43 21.96 -7.70
CA ILE A 248 5.60 22.70 -6.75
C ILE A 248 6.27 22.61 -5.38
N THR A 249 6.53 23.79 -4.80
CA THR A 249 7.04 23.88 -3.43
C THR A 249 5.95 24.53 -2.57
N HIS A 250 5.52 23.82 -1.53
CA HIS A 250 4.64 24.39 -0.51
C HIS A 250 5.49 25.13 0.51
N ILE A 251 5.40 26.47 0.52
CA ILE A 251 6.28 27.35 1.28
C ILE A 251 6.20 27.08 2.80
N PRO A 252 4.99 26.95 3.43
CA PRO A 252 4.90 26.77 4.88
C PRO A 252 5.54 25.47 5.39
N THR A 253 5.45 24.37 4.63
CA THR A 253 6.00 23.05 5.03
C THR A 253 7.32 22.72 4.35
N ASN A 254 7.78 23.56 3.41
CA ASN A 254 8.93 23.32 2.55
C ASN A 254 8.87 21.97 1.79
N THR A 255 7.65 21.46 1.56
CA THR A 255 7.42 20.21 0.82
C THR A 255 7.57 20.48 -0.66
N VAL A 256 8.45 19.69 -1.32
CA VAL A 256 8.72 19.80 -2.75
C VAL A 256 8.18 18.57 -3.48
N VAL A 257 7.44 18.82 -4.56
CA VAL A 257 6.93 17.81 -5.48
C VAL A 257 7.35 18.16 -6.89
N THR A 258 7.82 17.17 -7.65
CA THR A 258 8.17 17.31 -9.07
C THR A 258 7.36 16.33 -9.88
N CYS A 259 6.90 16.75 -11.06
CA CYS A 259 6.24 15.89 -12.04
C CYS A 259 6.69 16.26 -13.47
N GLN A 260 7.13 15.25 -14.24
CA GLN A 260 7.62 15.45 -15.61
C GLN A 260 7.15 14.35 -16.59
N ASN A 261 6.19 13.54 -16.17
CA ASN A 261 5.79 12.31 -16.87
C ASN A 261 4.98 12.59 -18.16
N GLU A 262 4.22 13.67 -18.18
CA GLU A 262 3.37 14.04 -19.31
C GLU A 262 4.01 15.14 -20.18
N ARG A 263 3.64 15.14 -21.49
CA ARG A 263 4.03 16.20 -22.40
C ARG A 263 3.31 17.53 -22.14
N SER A 264 2.20 17.48 -21.43
CA SER A 264 1.37 18.63 -21.07
C SER A 264 1.78 19.16 -19.71
N GLN A 265 2.26 20.42 -19.66
CA GLN A 265 2.54 21.12 -18.42
C GLN A 265 1.32 21.18 -17.46
N LEU A 266 0.11 21.35 -18.04
CA LEU A 266 -1.13 21.39 -17.27
C LEU A 266 -1.38 20.07 -16.53
N LYS A 267 -1.25 18.94 -17.22
CA LYS A 267 -1.40 17.61 -16.62
C LYS A 267 -0.35 17.33 -15.56
N ASN A 268 0.91 17.71 -15.82
CA ASN A 268 1.99 17.59 -14.83
C ASN A 268 1.70 18.42 -13.58
N ARG A 269 1.11 19.62 -13.75
CA ARG A 269 0.70 20.49 -12.63
C ARG A 269 -0.44 19.85 -11.83
N GLU A 270 -1.47 19.32 -12.46
CA GLU A 270 -2.58 18.63 -11.81
C GLU A 270 -2.09 17.40 -11.02
N THR A 271 -1.23 16.60 -11.64
CA THR A 271 -0.63 15.42 -10.99
C THR A 271 0.26 15.82 -9.80
N ALA A 272 1.11 16.85 -9.97
CA ALA A 272 1.95 17.36 -8.90
C ALA A 272 1.12 17.91 -7.73
N MET A 273 -0.03 18.55 -7.99
CA MET A 273 -0.97 19.00 -6.96
C MET A 273 -1.58 17.84 -6.19
N LYS A 274 -1.98 16.76 -6.87
CA LYS A 274 -2.48 15.55 -6.19
C LYS A 274 -1.42 14.96 -5.25
N ILE A 275 -0.19 14.82 -5.74
CA ILE A 275 0.93 14.31 -4.94
C ILE A 275 1.21 15.23 -3.75
N LEU A 276 1.15 16.56 -3.96
CA LEU A 276 1.35 17.52 -2.89
C LEU A 276 0.26 17.41 -1.81
N LYS A 277 -1.02 17.35 -2.23
CA LYS A 277 -2.14 17.16 -1.30
C LYS A 277 -1.93 15.91 -0.43
N SER A 278 -1.57 14.77 -1.03
CA SER A 278 -1.31 13.53 -0.28
C SER A 278 -0.14 13.67 0.70
N LYS A 279 0.95 14.35 0.30
CA LYS A 279 2.09 14.58 1.21
C LYS A 279 1.75 15.53 2.37
N LEU A 280 0.98 16.58 2.11
CA LEU A 280 0.55 17.52 3.16
C LEU A 280 -0.39 16.85 4.15
N PHE A 281 -1.25 15.97 3.67
CA PHE A 281 -2.12 15.17 4.53
C PHE A 281 -1.32 14.22 5.43
N GLU A 282 -0.30 13.56 4.91
CA GLU A 282 0.59 12.73 5.72
C GLU A 282 1.26 13.54 6.82
N LEU A 283 1.74 14.74 6.50
CA LEU A 283 2.34 15.64 7.50
C LEU A 283 1.34 16.06 8.58
N GLU A 284 0.09 16.31 8.21
CA GLU A 284 -0.96 16.65 9.19
C GLU A 284 -1.32 15.43 10.07
N LEU A 285 -1.39 14.22 9.49
CA LEU A 285 -1.55 12.98 10.27
C LEU A 285 -0.39 12.77 11.24
N GLU A 286 0.85 12.88 10.76
CA GLU A 286 2.03 12.75 11.64
C GLU A 286 2.03 13.78 12.77
N LYS A 287 1.57 15.00 12.49
CA LYS A 287 1.44 16.05 13.50
C LYS A 287 0.40 15.67 14.55
N ARG A 288 -0.78 15.21 14.14
CA ARG A 288 -1.83 14.74 15.04
C ARG A 288 -1.39 13.52 15.86
N GLU A 289 -0.70 12.57 15.23
CA GLU A 289 -0.15 11.40 15.93
C GLU A 289 0.92 11.80 16.96
N LYS A 290 1.78 12.78 16.63
CA LYS A 290 2.75 13.33 17.58
C LYS A 290 2.08 14.04 18.75
N GLU A 291 1.09 14.87 18.50
CA GLU A 291 0.30 15.54 19.53
C GLU A 291 -0.40 14.51 20.44
N MET A 292 -0.97 13.44 19.87
CA MET A 292 -1.58 12.35 20.63
C MET A 292 -0.54 11.52 21.41
N ALA A 293 0.66 11.29 20.84
CA ALA A 293 1.75 10.58 21.51
C ALA A 293 2.35 11.43 22.64
N GLU A 294 2.49 12.73 22.48
CA GLU A 294 2.89 13.65 23.55
C GLU A 294 1.87 13.65 24.70
N LEU A 295 0.58 13.67 24.38
CA LEU A 295 -0.49 13.54 25.38
C LEU A 295 -0.49 12.19 26.09
N LYS A 296 -0.03 11.13 25.42
CA LYS A 296 0.10 9.77 25.99
C LYS A 296 1.46 9.48 26.63
N GLY A 297 2.43 10.40 26.54
CA GLY A 297 3.76 10.25 27.14
C GLY A 297 4.67 9.20 26.46
N THR A 298 4.40 8.82 25.23
CA THR A 298 5.23 7.90 24.45
C THR A 298 5.93 8.65 23.32
N GLU A 299 7.21 8.98 23.52
CA GLU A 299 8.10 9.45 22.45
C GLU A 299 8.38 8.31 21.47
N SER A 300 7.72 8.28 20.32
CA SER A 300 8.25 7.54 19.17
C SER A 300 9.04 8.48 18.28
N LYS A 301 10.36 8.51 18.50
CA LYS A 301 11.30 9.16 17.58
C LYS A 301 11.28 8.41 16.26
N ILE A 302 10.74 9.04 15.23
CA ILE A 302 10.95 8.61 13.85
C ILE A 302 12.36 9.06 13.47
N GLU A 303 13.37 8.23 13.75
CA GLU A 303 14.72 8.47 13.28
C GLU A 303 14.86 7.96 11.85
N TRP A 304 15.38 8.81 10.97
CA TRP A 304 15.99 8.46 9.70
C TRP A 304 17.05 7.39 9.95
N GLY A 305 16.73 6.12 9.70
CA GLY A 305 17.69 5.02 9.91
C GLY A 305 17.07 3.71 10.35
N SER A 306 15.81 3.63 10.69
CA SER A 306 15.17 2.36 11.02
C SER A 306 14.90 1.56 9.76
N GLN A 307 15.77 0.59 9.47
CA GLN A 307 15.56 -0.39 8.40
C GLN A 307 14.37 -1.26 8.79
N ILE A 308 13.33 -1.24 7.95
CA ILE A 308 12.17 -2.10 8.17
C ILE A 308 12.45 -3.53 7.67
N ARG A 309 13.16 -3.66 6.52
CA ARG A 309 13.40 -4.97 5.91
C ARG A 309 14.76 -5.04 5.23
N SER A 310 15.43 -6.21 5.38
CA SER A 310 16.70 -6.51 4.72
C SER A 310 16.52 -7.65 3.73
N TYR A 311 17.10 -7.49 2.55
CA TYR A 311 17.11 -8.45 1.45
C TYR A 311 18.55 -8.88 1.20
N VAL A 312 18.89 -10.11 1.58
CA VAL A 312 20.25 -10.65 1.47
C VAL A 312 20.26 -11.72 0.39
N PHE A 313 21.07 -11.50 -0.64
CA PHE A 313 21.25 -12.44 -1.75
C PHE A 313 22.49 -13.30 -1.55
N GLN A 314 23.54 -12.77 -0.91
CA GLN A 314 24.80 -13.48 -0.60
C GLN A 314 25.34 -13.04 0.77
N PRO A 315 25.99 -13.96 1.53
CA PRO A 315 26.37 -15.35 1.22
C PRO A 315 25.24 -16.37 1.42
N TYR A 316 24.15 -15.97 2.03
CA TYR A 316 22.92 -16.76 2.19
C TYR A 316 21.75 -15.95 1.63
N LYS A 317 20.67 -16.63 1.28
CA LYS A 317 19.45 -15.99 0.77
C LYS A 317 18.44 -15.83 1.89
N MET A 318 18.00 -14.60 2.16
CA MET A 318 16.99 -14.33 3.18
C MET A 318 16.42 -12.92 3.02
N VAL A 319 15.11 -12.81 3.15
CA VAL A 319 14.42 -11.53 3.40
C VAL A 319 13.92 -11.54 4.84
N LYS A 320 14.22 -10.49 5.60
CA LYS A 320 13.84 -10.39 7.01
C LYS A 320 13.25 -9.03 7.31
N ASP A 321 12.04 -9.01 7.86
CA ASP A 321 11.45 -7.82 8.46
C ASP A 321 11.93 -7.67 9.91
N HIS A 322 12.49 -6.51 10.25
CA HIS A 322 13.09 -6.27 11.55
C HIS A 322 12.05 -5.97 12.64
N ARG A 323 10.84 -5.55 12.27
CA ARG A 323 9.74 -5.21 13.17
C ARG A 323 9.03 -6.47 13.66
N THR A 324 8.59 -7.30 12.72
CA THR A 324 7.78 -8.51 12.97
C THR A 324 8.62 -9.75 13.18
N LYS A 325 9.92 -9.72 12.79
CA LYS A 325 10.83 -10.87 12.73
C LYS A 325 10.46 -11.92 11.70
N ALA A 326 9.50 -11.63 10.83
CA ALA A 326 9.17 -12.52 9.71
C ALA A 326 10.36 -12.70 8.78
N GLU A 327 10.59 -13.93 8.33
CA GLU A 327 11.71 -14.31 7.48
C GLU A 327 11.22 -15.19 6.32
N GLU A 328 11.78 -14.96 5.12
CA GLU A 328 11.55 -15.77 3.93
C GLU A 328 12.91 -16.10 3.26
N GLY A 329 13.20 -17.38 3.08
CA GLY A 329 14.47 -17.83 2.50
C GLY A 329 14.51 -17.75 0.98
N ASN A 330 13.35 -17.73 0.32
CA ASN A 330 13.27 -17.59 -1.13
C ASN A 330 13.18 -16.12 -1.55
N VAL A 331 14.35 -15.49 -1.67
CA VAL A 331 14.44 -14.05 -2.02
C VAL A 331 13.86 -13.78 -3.42
N GLU A 332 14.03 -14.69 -4.38
CA GLU A 332 13.50 -14.55 -5.74
C GLU A 332 11.97 -14.50 -5.73
N LYS A 333 11.33 -15.35 -4.93
CA LYS A 333 9.88 -15.37 -4.74
C LYS A 333 9.37 -14.03 -4.22
N VAL A 334 10.06 -13.46 -3.23
CA VAL A 334 9.73 -12.14 -2.68
C VAL A 334 9.89 -11.05 -3.74
N MET A 335 11.03 -11.04 -4.45
CA MET A 335 11.29 -10.07 -5.53
C MET A 335 10.32 -10.21 -6.71
N ASP A 336 9.69 -11.37 -6.83
CA ASP A 336 8.63 -11.63 -7.81
C ASP A 336 7.25 -11.14 -7.36
N GLY A 337 7.19 -10.47 -6.19
CA GLY A 337 5.99 -9.83 -5.66
C GLY A 337 5.23 -10.68 -4.63
N ASP A 338 5.79 -11.77 -4.11
CA ASP A 338 5.17 -12.52 -3.01
C ASP A 338 5.61 -11.93 -1.66
N ILE A 339 4.99 -10.81 -1.28
CA ILE A 339 5.29 -10.07 -0.05
C ILE A 339 4.18 -10.17 1.00
N ASP A 340 3.13 -10.94 0.75
CA ASP A 340 1.95 -11.06 1.62
C ASP A 340 2.29 -11.53 3.03
N LEU A 341 3.31 -12.39 3.18
CA LEU A 341 3.81 -12.80 4.49
C LEU A 341 4.17 -11.58 5.35
N PHE A 342 4.94 -10.64 4.78
CA PHE A 342 5.42 -9.48 5.52
C PHE A 342 4.29 -8.47 5.79
N ILE A 343 3.40 -8.28 4.82
CA ILE A 343 2.21 -7.42 4.96
C ILE A 343 1.32 -7.94 6.09
N ASN A 344 0.98 -9.22 6.05
CA ASN A 344 0.10 -9.85 7.03
C ASN A 344 0.69 -9.84 8.45
N GLU A 345 1.97 -10.15 8.59
CA GLU A 345 2.64 -10.12 9.89
C GLU A 345 2.78 -8.70 10.43
N TYR A 346 2.98 -7.70 9.57
CA TYR A 346 2.97 -6.31 9.99
C TYR A 346 1.59 -5.86 10.47
N LEU A 347 0.52 -6.20 9.76
CA LEU A 347 -0.85 -5.84 10.15
C LEU A 347 -1.23 -6.45 11.51
N LYS A 348 -0.82 -7.69 11.79
CA LYS A 348 -0.99 -8.32 13.11
C LYS A 348 -0.17 -7.60 14.18
N TYR A 349 1.08 -7.26 13.87
CA TYR A 349 1.97 -6.56 14.80
C TYR A 349 1.45 -5.17 15.16
N ALA A 350 0.88 -4.43 14.21
CA ALA A 350 0.32 -3.10 14.42
C ALA A 350 -0.94 -3.11 15.31
N LYS A 351 -1.64 -4.25 15.41
CA LYS A 351 -2.83 -4.43 16.26
C LYS A 351 -2.55 -5.11 17.60
N SER A 352 -1.32 -5.55 17.85
CA SER A 352 -0.91 -6.20 19.11
C SER A 352 -0.35 -5.19 20.11
#